data_dc44b4974926ba62eb813c30e6a8d97d
#
_entry.id   dc44b4974926ba62eb813c30e6a8d97d
#
_cell.length_a   1.000
_cell.length_b   1.000
_cell.length_c   1.000
_cell.angle_alpha   90.00
_cell.angle_beta   90.00
_cell.angle_gamma   90.00
#
_symmetry.space_group_name_H-M   'P 1'
#
loop_
_entity.id
_entity.type
_entity.pdbx_description
1 polymer ?
#
loop_
_entity_poly.entity_id
_entity_poly.type
_entity_poly.pdbx_seq_one_letter_code
_entity_poly.pdbx_strand_id
1 'polypeptide(L)'
;MAGPGEIRAQFRHWRKWVLFLTITGYATFYFVRKNLSVAQPVMKHELHFNNAVFGAFITLHGLLYGLSKFLNGFLGDRSNARKLMVAGLVGSAVMNVLFGFSSTAVAFGLIWLCNGWFQGMGFPPCARLMTHWFSPKELASKFSIWNMSHCIGGGLIVILCGYLVTANWRYCFWAPAGLALACAVLLYKKMPDTPPSVGLPEVEGTHEDSGQQTEQEFRAMVMAKVFRNPWVWLISFSNFFVYIIRYAAFDWGPTLLTETKHYQITHAGWMVAAFECAGAIGALVAGWMTDRFFGGRPMRVAVAAMALAGVSVYLFWKVPHQTEWSSTLLLCSIGFFIYCPQCLVATAVANLATKRAAATAVGLTGLFGYGSTLFSGWGLGRLVDYAGNWDAAFEALLVVAAMGVGVMALAWPAKADGYDGKG
;
A
#
# COMPACT_ATOMS: atom_id res chain seq x y z
N MET A 1 39.47 -17.76 8.01
CA MET A 1 38.01 -17.67 8.27
C MET A 1 37.78 -16.57 9.28
N ALA A 2 36.80 -15.68 9.05
CA ALA A 2 36.50 -14.59 9.97
C ALA A 2 36.07 -15.14 11.34
N GLY A 3 36.50 -14.51 12.43
CA GLY A 3 36.13 -14.93 13.78
C GLY A 3 34.63 -14.69 14.08
N PRO A 4 34.04 -15.40 15.07
CA PRO A 4 32.60 -15.24 15.38
C PRO A 4 32.15 -13.81 15.67
N GLY A 5 33.03 -12.99 16.28
CA GLY A 5 32.77 -11.57 16.53
C GLY A 5 32.74 -10.72 15.27
N GLU A 6 33.58 -11.02 14.32
CA GLU A 6 33.66 -10.33 13.02
C GLU A 6 32.44 -10.65 12.15
N ILE A 7 32.01 -11.91 12.12
CA ILE A 7 30.78 -12.34 11.44
C ILE A 7 29.55 -11.61 12.00
N ARG A 8 29.42 -11.49 13.33
CA ARG A 8 28.33 -10.74 13.97
C ARG A 8 28.36 -9.23 13.63
N ALA A 9 29.54 -8.63 13.54
CA ALA A 9 29.69 -7.23 13.16
C ALA A 9 29.26 -7.00 11.70
N GLN A 10 29.67 -7.89 10.78
CA GLN A 10 29.28 -7.85 9.38
C GLN A 10 27.76 -8.05 9.20
N PHE A 11 27.13 -8.99 9.92
CA PHE A 11 25.68 -9.13 9.92
C PHE A 11 24.96 -7.86 10.38
N ARG A 12 25.41 -7.24 11.46
CA ARG A 12 24.83 -5.97 11.94
C ARG A 12 24.90 -4.86 10.91
N HIS A 13 26.03 -4.75 10.22
CA HIS A 13 26.24 -3.77 9.15
C HIS A 13 25.28 -4.03 7.98
N TRP A 14 25.27 -5.23 7.42
CA TRP A 14 24.47 -5.57 6.27
C TRP A 14 22.96 -5.53 6.56
N ARG A 15 22.49 -5.99 7.71
CA ARG A 15 21.08 -5.92 8.10
C ARG A 15 20.55 -4.49 8.15
N LYS A 16 21.32 -3.54 8.73
CA LYS A 16 20.95 -2.12 8.71
C LYS A 16 20.88 -1.59 7.29
N TRP A 17 21.85 -1.96 6.48
CA TRP A 17 21.97 -1.50 5.10
C TRP A 17 20.85 -2.07 4.21
N VAL A 18 20.54 -3.36 4.31
CA VAL A 18 19.42 -3.99 3.59
C VAL A 18 18.09 -3.37 4.00
N LEU A 19 17.85 -3.16 5.29
CA LEU A 19 16.62 -2.50 5.75
C LEU A 19 16.51 -1.08 5.20
N PHE A 20 17.57 -0.30 5.24
CA PHE A 20 17.60 1.05 4.67
C PHE A 20 17.33 1.04 3.16
N LEU A 21 18.02 0.18 2.41
CA LEU A 21 17.87 0.09 0.96
C LEU A 21 16.48 -0.40 0.54
N THR A 22 15.90 -1.35 1.26
CA THR A 22 14.54 -1.82 0.97
C THR A 22 13.48 -0.76 1.30
N ILE A 23 13.65 0.01 2.38
CA ILE A 23 12.78 1.15 2.71
C ILE A 23 12.90 2.22 1.62
N THR A 24 14.12 2.64 1.28
CA THR A 24 14.37 3.67 0.27
C THR A 24 13.83 3.24 -1.09
N GLY A 25 14.14 2.02 -1.51
CA GLY A 25 13.66 1.49 -2.79
C GLY A 25 12.14 1.40 -2.86
N TYR A 26 11.48 0.88 -1.83
CA TYR A 26 10.02 0.77 -1.83
C TYR A 26 9.33 2.15 -1.71
N ALA A 27 9.88 3.08 -0.94
CA ALA A 27 9.41 4.46 -0.92
C ALA A 27 9.52 5.11 -2.31
N THR A 28 10.61 4.82 -3.05
CA THR A 28 10.81 5.34 -4.40
C THR A 28 9.79 4.78 -5.41
N PHE A 29 9.30 3.56 -5.25
CA PHE A 29 8.17 3.07 -6.06
C PHE A 29 6.93 3.95 -5.90
N TYR A 30 6.69 4.54 -4.73
CA TYR A 30 5.59 5.48 -4.52
C TYR A 30 5.79 6.80 -5.26
N PHE A 31 7.05 7.22 -5.50
CA PHE A 31 7.34 8.44 -6.24
C PHE A 31 6.85 8.38 -7.69
N VAL A 32 6.95 7.23 -8.31
CA VAL A 32 6.56 7.00 -9.72
C VAL A 32 5.18 6.31 -9.86
N ARG A 33 4.38 6.37 -8.79
CA ARG A 33 3.01 5.85 -8.75
C ARG A 33 1.99 6.88 -8.25
N LYS A 34 2.32 7.64 -7.22
CA LYS A 34 1.39 8.56 -6.55
C LYS A 34 1.52 10.02 -7.01
N ASN A 35 2.46 10.29 -7.86
CA ASN A 35 2.64 11.58 -8.53
C ASN A 35 1.43 12.01 -9.39
N LEU A 36 0.72 11.07 -10.00
CA LEU A 36 -0.47 11.34 -10.79
C LEU A 36 -1.56 12.06 -9.97
N SER A 37 -1.76 11.70 -8.71
CA SER A 37 -2.81 12.29 -7.87
C SER A 37 -2.68 13.81 -7.72
N VAL A 38 -1.46 14.34 -7.70
CA VAL A 38 -1.17 15.79 -7.61
C VAL A 38 -1.21 16.46 -8.99
N ALA A 39 -0.75 15.78 -10.03
CA ALA A 39 -0.79 16.31 -11.39
C ALA A 39 -2.22 16.38 -11.96
N GLN A 40 -3.12 15.52 -11.48
CA GLN A 40 -4.46 15.32 -11.99
C GLN A 40 -5.30 16.60 -12.11
N PRO A 41 -5.45 17.49 -11.09
CA PRO A 41 -6.29 18.68 -11.21
C PRO A 41 -5.78 19.63 -12.31
N VAL A 42 -4.46 19.78 -12.44
CA VAL A 42 -3.87 20.65 -13.48
C VAL A 42 -4.02 20.01 -14.86
N MET A 43 -3.75 18.72 -14.99
CA MET A 43 -3.95 17.96 -16.24
C MET A 43 -5.42 17.99 -16.68
N LYS A 44 -6.37 17.87 -15.74
CA LYS A 44 -7.80 17.94 -16.00
C LYS A 44 -8.18 19.26 -16.67
N HIS A 45 -7.66 20.37 -16.15
CA HIS A 45 -7.92 21.69 -16.69
C HIS A 45 -7.23 21.92 -18.04
N GLU A 46 -5.95 21.51 -18.17
CA GLU A 46 -5.15 21.76 -19.39
C GLU A 46 -5.56 20.86 -20.57
N LEU A 47 -5.86 19.59 -20.28
CA LEU A 47 -6.17 18.57 -21.31
C LEU A 47 -7.67 18.36 -21.53
N HIS A 48 -8.52 19.05 -20.76
CA HIS A 48 -9.98 18.93 -20.79
C HIS A 48 -10.49 17.50 -20.58
N PHE A 49 -9.79 16.73 -19.72
CA PHE A 49 -10.24 15.39 -19.34
C PHE A 49 -11.23 15.46 -18.18
N ASN A 50 -12.18 14.55 -18.16
CA ASN A 50 -13.12 14.39 -17.06
C ASN A 50 -12.57 13.44 -15.96
N ASN A 51 -13.25 13.38 -14.82
CA ASN A 51 -12.84 12.54 -13.70
C ASN A 51 -12.91 11.05 -14.05
N ALA A 52 -13.83 10.62 -14.90
CA ALA A 52 -13.92 9.22 -15.32
C ALA A 52 -12.67 8.75 -16.06
N VAL A 53 -12.02 9.61 -16.86
CA VAL A 53 -10.75 9.29 -17.55
C VAL A 53 -9.63 9.06 -16.53
N PHE A 54 -9.45 9.95 -15.57
CA PHE A 54 -8.45 9.78 -14.51
C PHE A 54 -8.77 8.57 -13.63
N GLY A 55 -10.02 8.37 -13.31
CA GLY A 55 -10.49 7.19 -12.61
C GLY A 55 -10.18 5.89 -13.35
N ALA A 56 -10.29 5.88 -14.69
CA ALA A 56 -9.87 4.76 -15.51
C ALA A 56 -8.36 4.50 -15.40
N PHE A 57 -7.52 5.54 -15.40
CA PHE A 57 -6.07 5.38 -15.20
C PHE A 57 -5.75 4.74 -13.84
N ILE A 58 -6.37 5.23 -12.76
CA ILE A 58 -6.22 4.69 -11.41
C ILE A 58 -6.64 3.21 -11.36
N THR A 59 -7.77 2.88 -11.97
CA THR A 59 -8.32 1.53 -12.02
C THR A 59 -7.42 0.57 -12.80
N LEU A 60 -7.05 0.91 -14.02
CA LEU A 60 -6.20 0.08 -14.87
C LEU A 60 -4.85 -0.20 -14.21
N HIS A 61 -4.25 0.83 -13.63
CA HIS A 61 -3.01 0.70 -12.86
C HIS A 61 -3.19 -0.24 -11.65
N GLY A 62 -4.24 -0.04 -10.86
CA GLY A 62 -4.48 -0.82 -9.65
C GLY A 62 -4.75 -2.30 -9.93
N LEU A 63 -5.55 -2.62 -10.94
CA LEU A 63 -5.83 -3.99 -11.34
C LEU A 63 -4.58 -4.71 -11.84
N LEU A 64 -3.82 -4.07 -12.74
CA LEU A 64 -2.60 -4.69 -13.26
C LEU A 64 -1.48 -4.76 -12.19
N TYR A 65 -1.42 -3.80 -11.29
CA TYR A 65 -0.54 -3.87 -10.12
C TYR A 65 -0.87 -5.09 -9.24
N GLY A 66 -2.14 -5.32 -8.94
CA GLY A 66 -2.56 -6.48 -8.14
C GLY A 66 -2.19 -7.80 -8.80
N LEU A 67 -2.46 -7.95 -10.08
CA LEU A 67 -2.08 -9.12 -10.88
C LEU A 67 -0.57 -9.30 -10.94
N SER A 68 0.16 -8.23 -11.25
CA SER A 68 1.62 -8.23 -11.33
C SER A 68 2.26 -8.60 -10.00
N LYS A 69 1.78 -8.02 -8.89
CA LYS A 69 2.27 -8.35 -7.54
C LYS A 69 2.13 -9.83 -7.22
N PHE A 70 1.02 -10.45 -7.61
CA PHE A 70 0.79 -11.88 -7.44
C PHE A 70 1.77 -12.72 -8.29
N LEU A 71 1.87 -12.43 -9.59
CA LEU A 71 2.76 -13.17 -10.49
C LEU A 71 4.24 -12.96 -10.15
N ASN A 72 4.64 -11.74 -9.82
CA ASN A 72 6.00 -11.44 -9.41
C ASN A 72 6.35 -11.99 -8.01
N GLY A 73 5.37 -12.39 -7.20
CA GLY A 73 5.59 -13.17 -6.00
C GLY A 73 6.30 -14.49 -6.31
N PHE A 74 5.77 -15.25 -7.28
CA PHE A 74 6.39 -16.50 -7.72
C PHE A 74 7.76 -16.28 -8.38
N LEU A 75 7.91 -15.24 -9.19
CA LEU A 75 9.18 -14.89 -9.80
C LEU A 75 10.20 -14.40 -8.76
N GLY A 76 9.75 -13.67 -7.75
CA GLY A 76 10.56 -13.16 -6.67
C GLY A 76 11.25 -14.26 -5.86
N ASP A 77 10.55 -15.34 -5.58
CA ASP A 77 11.11 -16.47 -4.82
C ASP A 77 12.19 -17.23 -5.59
N ARG A 78 12.17 -17.17 -6.92
CA ARG A 78 13.08 -17.91 -7.82
C ARG A 78 14.14 -17.04 -8.48
N SER A 79 14.05 -15.72 -8.34
CA SER A 79 14.95 -14.76 -9.00
C SER A 79 15.75 -13.97 -7.98
N ASN A 80 16.80 -13.29 -8.45
CA ASN A 80 17.55 -12.36 -7.63
C ASN A 80 16.68 -11.14 -7.27
N ALA A 81 16.41 -10.93 -5.98
CA ALA A 81 15.52 -9.89 -5.47
C ALA A 81 15.99 -8.49 -5.88
N ARG A 82 17.32 -8.23 -5.85
CA ARG A 82 17.91 -6.97 -6.30
C ARG A 82 17.59 -6.69 -7.76
N LYS A 83 17.78 -7.67 -8.65
CA LYS A 83 17.54 -7.51 -10.09
C LYS A 83 16.06 -7.24 -10.38
N LEU A 84 15.16 -7.96 -9.71
CA LEU A 84 13.72 -7.78 -9.88
C LEU A 84 13.26 -6.39 -9.44
N MET A 85 13.74 -5.92 -8.28
CA MET A 85 13.42 -4.58 -7.77
C MET A 85 13.95 -3.47 -8.66
N VAL A 86 15.18 -3.61 -9.15
CA VAL A 86 15.80 -2.67 -10.10
C VAL A 86 15.02 -2.63 -11.42
N ALA A 87 14.66 -3.78 -11.98
CA ALA A 87 13.86 -3.86 -13.20
C ALA A 87 12.51 -3.15 -13.05
N GLY A 88 11.83 -3.35 -11.91
CA GLY A 88 10.59 -2.66 -11.58
C GLY A 88 10.74 -1.14 -11.52
N LEU A 89 11.79 -0.62 -10.84
CA LEU A 89 12.05 0.81 -10.75
C LEU A 89 12.42 1.42 -12.12
N VAL A 90 13.28 0.77 -12.88
CA VAL A 90 13.66 1.25 -14.21
C VAL A 90 12.45 1.25 -15.15
N GLY A 91 11.67 0.16 -15.18
CA GLY A 91 10.46 0.09 -15.98
C GLY A 91 9.44 1.16 -15.59
N SER A 92 9.19 1.36 -14.28
CA SER A 92 8.32 2.43 -13.79
C SER A 92 8.84 3.82 -14.15
N ALA A 93 10.15 4.06 -14.08
CA ALA A 93 10.75 5.34 -14.47
C ALA A 93 10.56 5.61 -15.97
N VAL A 94 10.80 4.60 -16.82
CA VAL A 94 10.57 4.71 -18.27
C VAL A 94 9.10 5.03 -18.56
N MET A 95 8.17 4.34 -17.90
CA MET A 95 6.73 4.63 -18.07
C MET A 95 6.39 6.06 -17.64
N ASN A 96 6.97 6.56 -16.57
CA ASN A 96 6.76 7.95 -16.14
C ASN A 96 7.33 8.96 -17.13
N VAL A 97 8.52 8.71 -17.67
CA VAL A 97 9.10 9.58 -18.73
C VAL A 97 8.19 9.62 -19.95
N LEU A 98 7.73 8.47 -20.44
CA LEU A 98 6.80 8.37 -21.57
C LEU A 98 5.45 9.05 -21.27
N PHE A 99 4.94 8.91 -20.04
CA PHE A 99 3.72 9.58 -19.60
C PHE A 99 3.85 11.11 -19.71
N GLY A 100 4.96 11.68 -19.27
CA GLY A 100 5.22 13.11 -19.35
C GLY A 100 5.34 13.65 -20.80
N PHE A 101 5.67 12.81 -21.78
CA PHE A 101 5.69 13.17 -23.21
C PHE A 101 4.36 12.92 -23.93
N SER A 102 3.41 12.25 -23.28
CA SER A 102 2.12 11.91 -23.89
C SER A 102 1.15 13.08 -23.88
N SER A 103 0.11 12.99 -24.72
CA SER A 103 -0.93 14.02 -24.89
C SER A 103 -2.34 13.46 -25.06
N THR A 104 -2.51 12.14 -25.27
CA THR A 104 -3.82 11.54 -25.51
C THR A 104 -4.24 10.64 -24.35
N ALA A 105 -5.54 10.58 -24.05
CA ALA A 105 -6.08 9.75 -22.96
C ALA A 105 -5.72 8.27 -23.14
N VAL A 106 -5.73 7.75 -24.38
CA VAL A 106 -5.39 6.36 -24.67
C VAL A 106 -3.92 6.08 -24.36
N ALA A 107 -2.99 6.97 -24.78
CA ALA A 107 -1.57 6.82 -24.48
C ALA A 107 -1.31 6.87 -22.97
N PHE A 108 -1.90 7.83 -22.26
CA PHE A 108 -1.81 7.92 -20.80
C PHE A 108 -2.32 6.65 -20.13
N GLY A 109 -3.49 6.15 -20.53
CA GLY A 109 -4.08 4.94 -19.97
C GLY A 109 -3.20 3.70 -20.18
N LEU A 110 -2.68 3.48 -21.39
CA LEU A 110 -1.81 2.34 -21.69
C LEU A 110 -0.48 2.41 -20.96
N ILE A 111 0.15 3.59 -20.93
CA ILE A 111 1.41 3.78 -20.21
C ILE A 111 1.21 3.56 -18.70
N TRP A 112 0.10 4.08 -18.15
CA TRP A 112 -0.18 3.93 -16.72
C TRP A 112 -0.56 2.50 -16.34
N LEU A 113 -1.23 1.78 -17.23
CA LEU A 113 -1.46 0.34 -17.13
C LEU A 113 -0.11 -0.43 -17.05
N CYS A 114 0.81 -0.16 -18.01
CA CYS A 114 2.14 -0.76 -18.02
C CYS A 114 2.95 -0.39 -16.77
N ASN A 115 2.82 0.85 -16.27
CA ASN A 115 3.43 1.24 -15.00
C ASN A 115 2.95 0.35 -13.85
N GLY A 116 1.64 0.01 -13.80
CA GLY A 116 1.09 -0.91 -12.82
C GLY A 116 1.79 -2.28 -12.80
N TRP A 117 2.18 -2.80 -13.97
CA TRP A 117 2.96 -4.04 -14.05
C TRP A 117 4.32 -3.92 -13.39
N PHE A 118 5.11 -2.90 -13.71
CA PHE A 118 6.43 -2.68 -13.11
C PHE A 118 6.36 -2.37 -11.63
N GLN A 119 5.32 -1.68 -11.18
CA GLN A 119 5.07 -1.41 -9.76
C GLN A 119 4.88 -2.67 -8.93
N GLY A 120 4.27 -3.73 -9.51
CA GLY A 120 4.10 -5.02 -8.83
C GLY A 120 5.41 -5.76 -8.52
N MET A 121 6.52 -5.36 -9.14
CA MET A 121 7.86 -5.89 -8.88
C MET A 121 8.52 -5.29 -7.61
N GLY A 122 7.86 -4.37 -6.89
CA GLY A 122 8.46 -3.71 -5.73
C GLY A 122 8.33 -4.49 -4.42
N PHE A 123 7.14 -4.99 -4.09
CA PHE A 123 6.86 -5.65 -2.82
C PHE A 123 7.50 -7.05 -2.68
N PRO A 124 7.38 -7.98 -3.66
CA PRO A 124 7.87 -9.34 -3.49
C PRO A 124 9.37 -9.43 -3.19
N PRO A 125 10.26 -8.71 -3.89
CA PRO A 125 11.68 -8.75 -3.57
C PRO A 125 12.01 -8.19 -2.18
N CYS A 126 11.27 -7.17 -1.71
CA CYS A 126 11.44 -6.67 -0.35
C CYS A 126 11.07 -7.73 0.68
N ALA A 127 9.95 -8.42 0.50
CA ALA A 127 9.53 -9.51 1.39
C ALA A 127 10.59 -10.62 1.44
N ARG A 128 11.10 -11.04 0.28
CA ARG A 128 12.17 -12.04 0.20
C ARG A 128 13.44 -11.59 0.90
N LEU A 129 13.92 -10.37 0.65
CA LEU A 129 15.10 -9.84 1.32
C LEU A 129 14.93 -9.83 2.84
N MET A 130 13.76 -9.40 3.33
CA MET A 130 13.49 -9.38 4.76
C MET A 130 13.54 -10.79 5.39
N THR A 131 12.99 -11.81 4.72
CA THR A 131 13.02 -13.19 5.22
C THR A 131 14.42 -13.81 5.22
N HIS A 132 15.27 -13.47 4.24
CA HIS A 132 16.65 -13.99 4.18
C HIS A 132 17.61 -13.30 5.17
N TRP A 133 17.37 -12.03 5.51
CA TRP A 133 18.28 -11.24 6.34
C TRP A 133 17.91 -11.17 7.81
N PHE A 134 16.66 -11.44 8.16
CA PHE A 134 16.17 -11.35 9.53
C PHE A 134 15.61 -12.69 10.01
N SER A 135 15.96 -13.05 11.26
CA SER A 135 15.43 -14.27 11.87
C SER A 135 13.91 -14.17 12.10
N PRO A 136 13.19 -15.28 12.17
CA PRO A 136 11.74 -15.28 12.45
C PRO A 136 11.35 -14.50 13.70
N LYS A 137 12.23 -14.46 14.72
CA LYS A 137 12.01 -13.71 15.97
C LYS A 137 12.02 -12.18 15.79
N GLU A 138 12.78 -11.68 14.81
CA GLU A 138 12.95 -10.24 14.55
C GLU A 138 12.09 -9.77 13.36
N LEU A 139 11.68 -10.70 12.50
CA LEU A 139 11.07 -10.41 11.19
C LEU A 139 9.84 -9.51 11.30
N ALA A 140 8.94 -9.80 12.23
CA ALA A 140 7.70 -9.02 12.41
C ALA A 140 8.00 -7.55 12.72
N SER A 141 8.90 -7.27 13.66
CA SER A 141 9.28 -5.89 14.02
C SER A 141 9.98 -5.17 12.86
N LYS A 142 10.87 -5.86 12.14
CA LYS A 142 11.58 -5.27 11.00
C LYS A 142 10.64 -5.02 9.82
N PHE A 143 9.69 -5.93 9.59
CA PHE A 143 8.67 -5.76 8.56
C PHE A 143 7.72 -4.59 8.86
N SER A 144 7.38 -4.37 10.13
CA SER A 144 6.58 -3.22 10.56
C SER A 144 7.30 -1.90 10.30
N ILE A 145 8.61 -1.82 10.60
CA ILE A 145 9.44 -0.64 10.29
C ILE A 145 9.51 -0.43 8.78
N TRP A 146 9.78 -1.50 8.02
CA TRP A 146 9.84 -1.42 6.57
C TRP A 146 8.50 -0.98 5.96
N ASN A 147 7.38 -1.42 6.52
CA ASN A 147 6.05 -1.08 6.02
C ASN A 147 5.75 0.43 6.09
N MET A 148 6.43 1.20 6.94
CA MET A 148 6.30 2.67 6.96
C MET A 148 6.83 3.32 5.67
N SER A 149 7.62 2.61 4.87
CA SER A 149 8.19 3.11 3.61
C SER A 149 7.14 3.63 2.63
N HIS A 150 5.94 3.04 2.62
CA HIS A 150 4.87 3.48 1.74
C HIS A 150 4.26 4.82 2.17
N CYS A 151 4.12 5.08 3.46
CA CYS A 151 3.67 6.38 3.96
C CYS A 151 4.73 7.45 3.72
N ILE A 152 6.01 7.12 3.96
CA ILE A 152 7.14 8.03 3.70
C ILE A 152 7.17 8.38 2.20
N GLY A 153 7.15 7.38 1.33
CA GLY A 153 7.17 7.59 -0.12
C GLY A 153 5.96 8.36 -0.63
N GLY A 154 4.76 7.99 -0.16
CA GLY A 154 3.51 8.66 -0.50
C GLY A 154 3.47 10.11 -0.05
N GLY A 155 3.85 10.38 1.21
CA GLY A 155 3.89 11.73 1.74
C GLY A 155 4.91 12.63 1.04
N LEU A 156 6.14 12.14 0.85
CA LEU A 156 7.20 12.92 0.20
C LEU A 156 6.86 13.28 -1.25
N ILE A 157 6.28 12.34 -2.02
CA ILE A 157 6.00 12.61 -3.43
C ILE A 157 4.86 13.61 -3.62
N VAL A 158 3.81 13.58 -2.80
CA VAL A 158 2.73 14.55 -2.94
C VAL A 158 3.18 15.97 -2.59
N ILE A 159 4.10 16.12 -1.62
CA ILE A 159 4.73 17.41 -1.32
C ILE A 159 5.58 17.86 -2.51
N LEU A 160 6.50 17.01 -2.99
CA LEU A 160 7.38 17.33 -4.11
C LEU A 160 6.57 17.74 -5.36
N CYS A 161 5.59 16.92 -5.73
CA CYS A 161 4.75 17.22 -6.88
C CYS A 161 3.88 18.45 -6.69
N GLY A 162 3.47 18.78 -5.46
CA GLY A 162 2.74 20.02 -5.14
C GLY A 162 3.50 21.28 -5.55
N TYR A 163 4.83 21.26 -5.47
CA TYR A 163 5.68 22.35 -5.99
C TYR A 163 5.99 22.23 -7.48
N LEU A 164 6.28 21.03 -7.97
CA LEU A 164 6.62 20.82 -9.37
C LEU A 164 5.48 21.14 -10.32
N VAL A 165 4.26 20.84 -9.92
CA VAL A 165 3.05 21.03 -10.74
C VAL A 165 2.75 22.50 -11.02
N THR A 166 3.17 23.42 -10.14
CA THR A 166 2.99 24.86 -10.33
C THR A 166 3.78 25.41 -11.53
N ALA A 167 4.90 24.77 -11.86
CA ALA A 167 5.70 25.13 -13.03
C ALA A 167 5.21 24.40 -14.30
N ASN A 168 5.06 23.06 -14.21
CA ASN A 168 4.50 22.24 -15.28
C ASN A 168 4.15 20.86 -14.70
N TRP A 169 2.94 20.35 -14.95
CA TRP A 169 2.52 19.04 -14.47
C TRP A 169 3.40 17.88 -14.97
N ARG A 170 4.06 18.03 -16.13
CA ARG A 170 5.00 17.02 -16.66
C ARG A 170 6.20 16.78 -15.76
N TYR A 171 6.63 17.79 -15.01
CA TYR A 171 7.72 17.64 -14.04
C TYR A 171 7.36 16.68 -12.90
N CYS A 172 6.06 16.52 -12.58
CA CYS A 172 5.60 15.50 -11.63
C CYS A 172 5.91 14.07 -12.09
N PHE A 173 6.22 13.85 -13.36
CA PHE A 173 6.60 12.54 -13.90
C PHE A 173 8.09 12.45 -14.18
N TRP A 174 8.72 13.47 -14.75
CA TRP A 174 10.14 13.43 -15.13
C TRP A 174 11.08 13.49 -13.91
N ALA A 175 10.83 14.35 -12.95
CA ALA A 175 11.69 14.46 -11.76
C ALA A 175 11.64 13.19 -10.88
N PRO A 176 10.47 12.61 -10.54
CA PRO A 176 10.41 11.33 -9.84
C PRO A 176 11.02 10.17 -10.63
N ALA A 177 10.92 10.18 -11.97
CA ALA A 177 11.57 9.17 -12.80
C ALA A 177 13.09 9.25 -12.68
N GLY A 178 13.67 10.45 -12.67
CA GLY A 178 15.09 10.66 -12.44
C GLY A 178 15.54 10.14 -11.07
N LEU A 179 14.75 10.43 -10.01
CA LEU A 179 15.00 9.90 -8.67
C LEU A 179 14.90 8.36 -8.62
N ALA A 180 13.92 7.78 -9.34
CA ALA A 180 13.77 6.33 -9.42
C ALA A 180 14.95 5.66 -10.13
N LEU A 181 15.48 6.26 -11.20
CA LEU A 181 16.68 5.76 -11.88
C LEU A 181 17.91 5.86 -10.99
N ALA A 182 18.09 6.98 -10.27
CA ALA A 182 19.18 7.13 -9.31
C ALA A 182 19.10 6.09 -8.18
N CYS A 183 17.90 5.85 -7.66
CA CYS A 183 17.65 4.79 -6.68
C CYS A 183 17.93 3.39 -7.26
N ALA A 184 17.48 3.11 -8.49
CA ALA A 184 17.75 1.84 -9.16
C ALA A 184 19.26 1.58 -9.30
N VAL A 185 20.06 2.58 -9.66
CA VAL A 185 21.53 2.49 -9.70
C VAL A 185 22.12 2.23 -8.30
N LEU A 186 21.61 2.91 -7.27
CA LEU A 186 22.02 2.68 -5.88
C LEU A 186 21.74 1.23 -5.45
N LEU A 187 20.53 0.75 -5.69
CA LEU A 187 20.14 -0.62 -5.37
C LEU A 187 20.97 -1.65 -6.14
N TYR A 188 21.17 -1.45 -7.43
CA TYR A 188 21.97 -2.35 -8.25
C TYR A 188 23.41 -2.50 -7.74
N LYS A 189 24.03 -1.39 -7.32
CA LYS A 189 25.43 -1.38 -6.85
C LYS A 189 25.59 -1.83 -5.39
N LYS A 190 24.61 -1.54 -4.52
CA LYS A 190 24.81 -1.63 -3.06
C LYS A 190 23.91 -2.65 -2.35
N MET A 191 22.83 -3.15 -2.97
CA MET A 191 21.94 -4.10 -2.32
C MET A 191 22.45 -5.53 -2.50
N PRO A 192 22.77 -6.26 -1.42
CA PRO A 192 23.05 -7.69 -1.49
C PRO A 192 21.74 -8.48 -1.62
N ASP A 193 21.76 -9.62 -2.29
CA ASP A 193 20.58 -10.48 -2.44
C ASP A 193 20.34 -11.30 -1.17
N THR A 194 21.32 -12.11 -0.79
CA THR A 194 21.25 -13.00 0.38
C THR A 194 22.54 -12.90 1.20
N PRO A 195 22.57 -13.33 2.48
CA PRO A 195 23.78 -13.36 3.27
C PRO A 195 24.95 -14.09 2.59
N PRO A 196 24.75 -15.29 1.96
CA PRO A 196 25.81 -15.96 1.20
C PRO A 196 26.38 -15.13 0.05
N SER A 197 25.60 -14.23 -0.55
CA SER A 197 26.09 -13.37 -1.65
C SER A 197 27.20 -12.37 -1.21
N VAL A 198 27.39 -12.20 0.07
CA VAL A 198 28.45 -11.36 0.68
C VAL A 198 29.38 -12.17 1.59
N GLY A 199 29.40 -13.49 1.46
CA GLY A 199 30.28 -14.39 2.21
C GLY A 199 29.86 -14.65 3.66
N LEU A 200 28.61 -14.37 4.01
CA LEU A 200 28.04 -14.65 5.33
C LEU A 200 27.24 -15.97 5.31
N PRO A 201 27.19 -16.70 6.43
CA PRO A 201 26.33 -17.89 6.52
C PRO A 201 24.85 -17.50 6.42
N GLU A 202 24.01 -18.47 6.09
CA GLU A 202 22.55 -18.27 6.14
C GLU A 202 22.08 -17.97 7.58
N VAL A 203 20.96 -17.24 7.69
CA VAL A 203 20.37 -16.92 9.00
C VAL A 203 19.68 -18.17 9.53
N GLU A 204 20.04 -18.61 10.72
CA GLU A 204 19.43 -19.76 11.38
C GLU A 204 17.90 -19.61 11.49
N GLY A 205 17.16 -20.67 11.18
CA GLY A 205 15.70 -20.73 11.24
C GLY A 205 14.99 -20.29 9.96
N THR A 206 15.70 -19.91 8.91
CA THR A 206 15.06 -19.59 7.62
C THR A 206 14.68 -20.86 6.84
N HIS A 207 15.31 -22.00 7.13
CA HIS A 207 15.07 -23.29 6.47
C HIS A 207 14.55 -24.40 7.39
N GLU A 208 14.63 -24.26 8.73
CA GLU A 208 14.26 -25.35 9.65
C GLU A 208 12.76 -25.68 9.72
N ASP A 209 11.88 -24.80 9.24
CA ASP A 209 10.43 -25.07 9.16
C ASP A 209 9.98 -25.69 7.82
N SER A 210 10.90 -25.98 6.92
CA SER A 210 10.66 -26.80 5.72
C SER A 210 10.74 -28.30 6.02
N GLY A 211 10.40 -28.71 7.24
CA GLY A 211 10.25 -30.13 7.57
C GLY A 211 9.28 -30.78 6.58
N GLN A 212 9.81 -31.65 5.75
CA GLN A 212 9.27 -32.75 4.95
C GLN A 212 7.73 -32.83 4.69
N GLN A 213 6.99 -31.73 4.71
CA GLN A 213 5.64 -31.75 4.19
C GLN A 213 5.70 -31.78 2.65
N THR A 214 5.05 -32.77 2.08
CA THR A 214 4.87 -32.87 0.64
C THR A 214 4.11 -31.63 0.13
N GLU A 215 4.36 -31.24 -1.11
CA GLU A 215 3.62 -30.14 -1.76
C GLU A 215 2.10 -30.37 -1.70
N GLN A 216 1.67 -31.63 -1.67
CA GLN A 216 0.27 -32.02 -1.53
C GLN A 216 -0.29 -31.66 -0.14
N GLU A 217 0.45 -31.88 0.94
CA GLU A 217 0.03 -31.53 2.30
C GLU A 217 -0.03 -30.00 2.48
N PHE A 218 0.92 -29.26 1.92
CA PHE A 218 0.87 -27.80 1.91
C PHE A 218 -0.35 -27.27 1.15
N ARG A 219 -0.62 -27.80 -0.05
CA ARG A 219 -1.83 -27.42 -0.82
C ARG A 219 -3.12 -27.77 -0.09
N ALA A 220 -3.19 -28.93 0.56
CA ALA A 220 -4.34 -29.33 1.35
C ALA A 220 -4.57 -28.40 2.54
N MET A 221 -3.49 -28.02 3.24
CA MET A 221 -3.53 -27.07 4.35
C MET A 221 -3.98 -25.67 3.90
N VAL A 222 -3.43 -25.12 2.82
CA VAL A 222 -3.84 -23.83 2.25
C VAL A 222 -5.31 -23.89 1.83
N MET A 223 -5.75 -24.98 1.20
CA MET A 223 -7.15 -25.14 0.82
C MET A 223 -8.06 -25.16 2.04
N ALA A 224 -7.70 -25.87 3.09
CA ALA A 224 -8.51 -25.99 4.31
C ALA A 224 -8.52 -24.69 5.15
N LYS A 225 -7.35 -24.09 5.39
CA LYS A 225 -7.20 -22.97 6.34
C LYS A 225 -7.43 -21.60 5.69
N VAL A 226 -7.27 -21.46 4.37
CA VAL A 226 -7.46 -20.19 3.65
C VAL A 226 -8.73 -20.25 2.80
N PHE A 227 -8.76 -21.10 1.79
CA PHE A 227 -9.85 -21.07 0.79
C PHE A 227 -11.17 -21.64 1.28
N ARG A 228 -11.18 -22.58 2.22
CA ARG A 228 -12.42 -23.13 2.84
C ARG A 228 -12.80 -22.44 4.14
N ASN A 229 -12.00 -21.50 4.64
CA ASN A 229 -12.31 -20.79 5.87
C ASN A 229 -13.17 -19.55 5.57
N PRO A 230 -14.46 -19.54 5.96
CA PRO A 230 -15.37 -18.42 5.67
C PRO A 230 -14.93 -17.11 6.34
N TRP A 231 -14.27 -17.18 7.50
CA TRP A 231 -13.76 -16.00 8.19
C TRP A 231 -12.66 -15.31 7.39
N VAL A 232 -11.79 -16.08 6.74
CA VAL A 232 -10.73 -15.53 5.87
C VAL A 232 -11.34 -14.78 4.70
N TRP A 233 -12.38 -15.32 4.06
CA TRP A 233 -13.07 -14.65 2.97
C TRP A 233 -13.79 -13.39 3.44
N LEU A 234 -14.55 -13.46 4.53
CA LEU A 234 -15.31 -12.34 5.07
C LEU A 234 -14.40 -11.17 5.45
N ILE A 235 -13.31 -11.46 6.17
CA ILE A 235 -12.34 -10.45 6.59
C ILE A 235 -11.57 -9.91 5.38
N SER A 236 -11.19 -10.77 4.42
CA SER A 236 -10.55 -10.33 3.18
C SER A 236 -11.47 -9.43 2.36
N PHE A 237 -12.75 -9.76 2.27
CA PHE A 237 -13.74 -8.93 1.60
C PHE A 237 -13.95 -7.58 2.31
N SER A 238 -13.85 -7.53 3.63
CA SER A 238 -13.96 -6.26 4.34
C SER A 238 -12.86 -5.26 3.93
N ASN A 239 -11.70 -5.75 3.50
CA ASN A 239 -10.60 -4.94 3.01
C ASN A 239 -10.95 -4.15 1.72
N PHE A 240 -11.91 -4.63 0.95
CA PHE A 240 -12.43 -3.93 -0.22
C PHE A 240 -13.00 -2.55 0.16
N PHE A 241 -13.81 -2.47 1.21
CA PHE A 241 -14.41 -1.22 1.69
C PHE A 241 -13.37 -0.27 2.28
N VAL A 242 -12.39 -0.81 3.02
CA VAL A 242 -11.27 -0.02 3.57
C VAL A 242 -10.48 0.65 2.45
N TYR A 243 -10.16 -0.10 1.41
CA TYR A 243 -9.34 0.40 0.32
C TYR A 243 -10.09 1.39 -0.58
N ILE A 244 -11.42 1.29 -0.72
CA ILE A 244 -12.21 2.33 -1.42
C ILE A 244 -12.01 3.68 -0.73
N ILE A 245 -12.21 3.78 0.58
CA ILE A 245 -12.10 5.04 1.32
C ILE A 245 -10.66 5.54 1.30
N ARG A 246 -9.69 4.65 1.54
CA ARG A 246 -8.27 5.02 1.53
C ARG A 246 -7.82 5.57 0.18
N TYR A 247 -8.13 4.86 -0.89
CA TYR A 247 -7.73 5.29 -2.24
C TYR A 247 -8.51 6.52 -2.70
N ALA A 248 -9.79 6.65 -2.35
CA ALA A 248 -10.53 7.87 -2.59
C ALA A 248 -9.85 9.07 -1.93
N ALA A 249 -9.48 8.97 -0.65
CA ALA A 249 -8.81 10.07 0.06
C ALA A 249 -7.41 10.38 -0.50
N PHE A 250 -6.64 9.36 -0.89
CA PHE A 250 -5.28 9.56 -1.37
C PHE A 250 -5.20 9.95 -2.85
N ASP A 251 -5.91 9.24 -3.72
CA ASP A 251 -5.80 9.43 -5.16
C ASP A 251 -6.59 10.65 -5.66
N TRP A 252 -7.72 10.95 -5.01
CA TRP A 252 -8.54 12.11 -5.33
C TRP A 252 -8.35 13.30 -4.37
N GLY A 253 -7.62 13.11 -3.26
CA GLY A 253 -7.42 14.14 -2.24
C GLY A 253 -6.98 15.49 -2.80
N PRO A 254 -5.91 15.58 -3.59
CA PRO A 254 -5.48 16.84 -4.18
C PRO A 254 -6.55 17.49 -5.06
N THR A 255 -7.23 16.70 -5.92
CA THR A 255 -8.31 17.18 -6.80
C THR A 255 -9.50 17.67 -5.99
N LEU A 256 -9.94 16.91 -5.00
CA LEU A 256 -11.05 17.25 -4.12
C LEU A 256 -10.76 18.54 -3.35
N LEU A 257 -9.58 18.67 -2.75
CA LEU A 257 -9.19 19.86 -1.98
C LEU A 257 -9.12 21.12 -2.86
N THR A 258 -8.65 20.99 -4.09
CA THR A 258 -8.59 22.14 -5.02
C THR A 258 -9.95 22.49 -5.60
N GLU A 259 -10.79 21.51 -5.96
CA GLU A 259 -12.09 21.78 -6.59
C GLU A 259 -13.19 22.14 -5.61
N THR A 260 -13.20 21.54 -4.39
CA THR A 260 -14.29 21.77 -3.43
C THR A 260 -13.95 22.79 -2.34
N LYS A 261 -12.69 22.86 -1.93
CA LYS A 261 -12.24 23.79 -0.86
C LYS A 261 -11.41 24.94 -1.39
N HIS A 262 -11.10 24.95 -2.68
CA HIS A 262 -10.32 25.98 -3.38
C HIS A 262 -8.92 26.24 -2.77
N TYR A 263 -8.34 25.21 -2.14
CA TYR A 263 -6.98 25.30 -1.60
C TYR A 263 -5.95 25.25 -2.72
N GLN A 264 -4.82 25.92 -2.51
CA GLN A 264 -3.69 25.82 -3.42
C GLN A 264 -3.17 24.39 -3.49
N ILE A 265 -2.76 23.96 -4.67
CA ILE A 265 -2.29 22.57 -4.90
C ILE A 265 -1.07 22.20 -4.03
N THR A 266 -0.21 23.17 -3.71
CA THR A 266 0.91 22.97 -2.77
C THR A 266 0.42 22.63 -1.37
N HIS A 267 -0.59 23.35 -0.88
CA HIS A 267 -1.20 23.08 0.43
C HIS A 267 -1.95 21.75 0.43
N ALA A 268 -2.66 21.43 -0.65
CA ALA A 268 -3.31 20.15 -0.81
C ALA A 268 -2.29 18.98 -0.74
N GLY A 269 -1.11 19.14 -1.33
CA GLY A 269 -0.01 18.16 -1.21
C GLY A 269 0.43 17.95 0.24
N TRP A 270 0.63 19.03 1.03
CA TRP A 270 0.97 18.93 2.45
C TRP A 270 -0.14 18.29 3.28
N MET A 271 -1.41 18.59 3.00
CA MET A 271 -2.56 17.99 3.69
C MET A 271 -2.66 16.49 3.45
N VAL A 272 -2.44 16.04 2.21
CA VAL A 272 -2.42 14.61 1.87
C VAL A 272 -1.20 13.91 2.46
N ALA A 273 -0.05 14.57 2.55
CA ALA A 273 1.11 14.04 3.26
C ALA A 273 0.83 13.87 4.76
N ALA A 274 0.16 14.84 5.38
CA ALA A 274 -0.27 14.76 6.79
C ALA A 274 -1.25 13.61 7.02
N PHE A 275 -2.19 13.36 6.09
CA PHE A 275 -3.08 12.20 6.08
C PHE A 275 -2.28 10.87 6.11
N GLU A 276 -1.23 10.72 5.30
CA GLU A 276 -0.37 9.53 5.28
C GLU A 276 0.38 9.35 6.61
N CYS A 277 0.92 10.44 7.18
CA CYS A 277 1.59 10.40 8.48
C CYS A 277 0.64 10.01 9.61
N ALA A 278 -0.56 10.60 9.64
CA ALA A 278 -1.59 10.26 10.61
C ALA A 278 -2.02 8.80 10.47
N GLY A 279 -2.12 8.31 9.25
CA GLY A 279 -2.40 6.90 8.96
C GLY A 279 -1.36 5.95 9.52
N ALA A 280 -0.07 6.26 9.35
CA ALA A 280 1.02 5.47 9.93
C ALA A 280 0.91 5.38 11.45
N ILE A 281 0.62 6.49 12.12
CA ILE A 281 0.39 6.53 13.57
C ILE A 281 -0.84 5.70 13.95
N GLY A 282 -1.94 5.84 13.20
CA GLY A 282 -3.18 5.10 13.42
C GLY A 282 -2.97 3.58 13.37
N ALA A 283 -2.22 3.09 12.38
CA ALA A 283 -1.89 1.67 12.27
C ALA A 283 -1.10 1.14 13.49
N LEU A 284 -0.15 1.92 14.01
CA LEU A 284 0.62 1.56 15.22
C LEU A 284 -0.27 1.52 16.47
N VAL A 285 -1.10 2.55 16.64
CA VAL A 285 -2.04 2.65 17.76
C VAL A 285 -3.05 1.51 17.71
N ALA A 286 -3.56 1.15 16.54
CA ALA A 286 -4.51 0.06 16.38
C ALA A 286 -3.93 -1.30 16.79
N GLY A 287 -2.68 -1.59 16.43
CA GLY A 287 -1.98 -2.79 16.89
C GLY A 287 -1.84 -2.82 18.40
N TRP A 288 -1.34 -1.74 18.99
CA TRP A 288 -1.20 -1.61 20.44
C TRP A 288 -2.54 -1.74 21.18
N MET A 289 -3.60 -1.09 20.70
CA MET A 289 -4.94 -1.20 21.28
C MET A 289 -5.48 -2.63 21.22
N THR A 290 -5.28 -3.31 20.11
CA THR A 290 -5.72 -4.70 19.90
C THR A 290 -5.11 -5.63 20.95
N ASP A 291 -3.80 -5.49 21.19
CA ASP A 291 -3.09 -6.35 22.13
C ASP A 291 -3.42 -5.99 23.58
N ARG A 292 -3.48 -4.69 23.92
CA ARG A 292 -3.63 -4.22 25.29
C ARG A 292 -5.05 -4.32 25.83
N PHE A 293 -6.07 -3.98 25.01
CA PHE A 293 -7.46 -3.82 25.49
C PHE A 293 -8.44 -4.86 24.94
N PHE A 294 -8.11 -5.47 23.82
CA PHE A 294 -9.05 -6.38 23.15
C PHE A 294 -8.58 -7.84 23.09
N GLY A 295 -7.53 -8.19 23.85
CA GLY A 295 -7.05 -9.56 23.97
C GLY A 295 -6.68 -10.20 22.64
N GLY A 296 -6.01 -9.45 21.76
CA GLY A 296 -5.57 -9.92 20.44
C GLY A 296 -6.71 -10.10 19.42
N ARG A 297 -7.86 -9.48 19.60
CA ARG A 297 -9.02 -9.56 18.68
C ARG A 297 -9.07 -8.35 17.76
N PRO A 298 -8.41 -8.36 16.59
CA PRO A 298 -8.20 -7.19 15.75
C PRO A 298 -9.51 -6.67 15.14
N MET A 299 -10.49 -7.52 14.85
CA MET A 299 -11.74 -7.09 14.20
C MET A 299 -12.57 -6.15 15.07
N ARG A 300 -12.45 -6.21 16.41
CA ARG A 300 -13.17 -5.30 17.31
C ARG A 300 -12.69 -3.86 17.18
N VAL A 301 -11.37 -3.67 17.10
CA VAL A 301 -10.76 -2.36 16.88
C VAL A 301 -11.02 -1.89 15.45
N ALA A 302 -10.98 -2.80 14.46
CA ALA A 302 -11.24 -2.49 13.06
C ALA A 302 -12.66 -1.94 12.82
N VAL A 303 -13.69 -2.54 13.45
CA VAL A 303 -15.08 -2.07 13.38
C VAL A 303 -15.21 -0.63 13.92
N ALA A 304 -14.68 -0.39 15.12
CA ALA A 304 -14.74 0.94 15.73
C ALA A 304 -13.99 1.99 14.88
N ALA A 305 -12.80 1.64 14.41
CA ALA A 305 -12.00 2.54 13.57
C ALA A 305 -12.67 2.83 12.21
N MET A 306 -13.31 1.82 11.58
CA MET A 306 -14.04 2.02 10.34
C MET A 306 -15.26 2.95 10.52
N ALA A 307 -15.98 2.80 11.64
CA ALA A 307 -17.08 3.70 11.99
C ALA A 307 -16.59 5.14 12.20
N LEU A 308 -15.49 5.32 12.93
CA LEU A 308 -14.87 6.64 13.16
C LEU A 308 -14.30 7.24 11.87
N ALA A 309 -13.78 6.43 10.95
CA ALA A 309 -13.40 6.89 9.62
C ALA A 309 -14.61 7.43 8.85
N GLY A 310 -15.75 6.73 8.88
CA GLY A 310 -17.00 7.20 8.29
C GLY A 310 -17.48 8.53 8.91
N VAL A 311 -17.46 8.64 10.24
CA VAL A 311 -17.77 9.91 10.93
C VAL A 311 -16.82 11.02 10.50
N SER A 312 -15.52 10.74 10.39
CA SER A 312 -14.51 11.73 9.94
C SER A 312 -14.77 12.19 8.50
N VAL A 313 -15.17 11.27 7.60
CA VAL A 313 -15.58 11.60 6.22
C VAL A 313 -16.81 12.52 6.24
N TYR A 314 -17.81 12.18 7.06
CA TYR A 314 -19.03 13.00 7.20
C TYR A 314 -18.71 14.42 7.72
N LEU A 315 -17.88 14.53 8.75
CA LEU A 315 -17.46 15.82 9.30
C LEU A 315 -16.64 16.63 8.28
N PHE A 316 -15.73 15.99 7.56
CA PHE A 316 -14.97 16.63 6.50
C PHE A 316 -15.88 17.20 5.39
N TRP A 317 -16.94 16.50 5.06
CA TRP A 317 -17.92 16.93 4.06
C TRP A 317 -18.82 18.08 4.56
N LYS A 318 -19.45 17.90 5.74
CA LYS A 318 -20.58 18.73 6.19
C LYS A 318 -20.21 19.91 7.08
N VAL A 319 -19.03 19.93 7.73
CA VAL A 319 -18.65 21.08 8.58
C VAL A 319 -18.47 22.30 7.69
N PRO A 320 -19.26 23.38 7.94
CA PRO A 320 -19.17 24.61 7.15
C PRO A 320 -17.93 25.44 7.52
N HIS A 321 -17.53 26.35 6.64
CA HIS A 321 -16.47 27.35 6.89
C HIS A 321 -15.14 26.75 7.42
N GLN A 322 -14.72 25.59 6.88
CA GLN A 322 -13.47 24.96 7.27
C GLN A 322 -12.28 25.85 6.88
N THR A 323 -11.40 26.05 7.85
CA THR A 323 -10.06 26.58 7.59
C THR A 323 -9.14 25.48 7.08
N GLU A 324 -7.99 25.83 6.49
CA GLU A 324 -7.00 24.83 6.09
C GLU A 324 -6.59 23.91 7.25
N TRP A 325 -6.44 24.45 8.47
CA TRP A 325 -6.12 23.67 9.66
C TRP A 325 -7.21 22.68 10.04
N SER A 326 -8.47 23.10 10.05
CA SER A 326 -9.58 22.20 10.38
C SER A 326 -9.76 21.12 9.32
N SER A 327 -9.63 21.46 8.04
CA SER A 327 -9.66 20.49 6.95
C SER A 327 -8.50 19.50 7.04
N THR A 328 -7.30 19.98 7.38
CA THR A 328 -6.13 19.13 7.59
C THR A 328 -6.36 18.15 8.75
N LEU A 329 -6.87 18.63 9.89
CA LEU A 329 -7.16 17.78 11.05
C LEU A 329 -8.23 16.72 10.73
N LEU A 330 -9.28 17.09 10.01
CA LEU A 330 -10.33 16.15 9.59
C LEU A 330 -9.78 15.13 8.59
N LEU A 331 -8.95 15.55 7.65
CA LEU A 331 -8.29 14.64 6.71
C LEU A 331 -7.32 13.72 7.44
N CYS A 332 -6.54 14.22 8.40
CA CYS A 332 -5.70 13.41 9.28
C CYS A 332 -6.52 12.40 10.09
N SER A 333 -7.71 12.76 10.57
CA SER A 333 -8.57 11.82 11.29
C SER A 333 -9.07 10.71 10.39
N ILE A 334 -9.43 11.01 9.14
CA ILE A 334 -9.75 9.98 8.13
C ILE A 334 -8.54 9.04 7.95
N GLY A 335 -7.34 9.59 7.77
CA GLY A 335 -6.10 8.82 7.63
C GLY A 335 -5.86 7.92 8.84
N PHE A 336 -5.86 8.50 10.02
CA PHE A 336 -5.64 7.78 11.27
C PHE A 336 -6.59 6.59 11.41
N PHE A 337 -7.88 6.79 11.23
CA PHE A 337 -8.88 5.75 11.44
C PHE A 337 -8.95 4.72 10.30
N ILE A 338 -8.69 5.10 9.04
CA ILE A 338 -8.79 4.13 7.93
C ILE A 338 -7.57 3.20 7.84
N TYR A 339 -6.40 3.62 8.30
CA TYR A 339 -5.22 2.77 8.35
C TYR A 339 -5.29 1.72 9.47
N CYS A 340 -6.08 1.95 10.51
CA CYS A 340 -6.35 0.97 11.56
C CYS A 340 -6.91 -0.34 10.97
N PRO A 341 -8.09 -0.37 10.34
CA PRO A 341 -8.64 -1.59 9.76
C PRO A 341 -7.75 -2.14 8.64
N GLN A 342 -7.07 -1.30 7.87
CA GLN A 342 -6.14 -1.77 6.83
C GLN A 342 -5.03 -2.66 7.41
N CYS A 343 -4.44 -2.27 8.52
CA CYS A 343 -3.41 -3.05 9.20
C CYS A 343 -4.02 -4.30 9.89
N LEU A 344 -5.14 -4.11 10.57
CA LEU A 344 -5.76 -5.16 11.40
C LEU A 344 -6.41 -6.26 10.58
N VAL A 345 -6.94 -5.99 9.39
CA VAL A 345 -7.47 -6.99 8.47
C VAL A 345 -6.38 -7.98 8.06
N ALA A 346 -5.21 -7.48 7.65
CA ALA A 346 -4.09 -8.34 7.27
C ALA A 346 -3.61 -9.20 8.45
N THR A 347 -3.54 -8.61 9.66
CA THR A 347 -3.18 -9.31 10.90
C THR A 347 -4.21 -10.36 11.27
N ALA A 348 -5.51 -10.04 11.18
CA ALA A 348 -6.60 -10.96 11.49
C ALA A 348 -6.57 -12.21 10.59
N VAL A 349 -6.40 -12.01 9.30
CA VAL A 349 -6.35 -13.09 8.32
C VAL A 349 -5.09 -13.94 8.49
N ALA A 350 -3.94 -13.31 8.77
CA ALA A 350 -2.71 -14.03 9.07
C ALA A 350 -2.85 -14.90 10.34
N ASN A 351 -3.56 -14.40 11.37
CA ASN A 351 -3.78 -15.13 12.62
C ASN A 351 -4.81 -16.26 12.50
N LEU A 352 -5.74 -16.20 11.54
CA LEU A 352 -6.68 -17.29 11.24
C LEU A 352 -6.06 -18.40 10.39
N ALA A 353 -5.06 -18.06 9.59
CA ALA A 353 -4.25 -19.01 8.87
C ALA A 353 -3.13 -19.54 9.75
N THR A 354 -2.53 -20.67 9.40
CA THR A 354 -1.27 -21.12 10.03
C THR A 354 -0.12 -20.20 9.58
N LYS A 355 0.99 -20.16 10.35
CA LYS A 355 2.19 -19.39 9.97
C LYS A 355 2.61 -19.64 8.52
N ARG A 356 2.49 -20.88 8.04
CA ARG A 356 2.85 -21.30 6.68
C ARG A 356 1.88 -20.79 5.61
N ALA A 357 0.59 -20.64 5.92
CA ALA A 357 -0.44 -20.18 5.00
C ALA A 357 -0.72 -18.68 5.12
N ALA A 358 -0.10 -17.98 6.07
CA ALA A 358 -0.34 -16.55 6.34
C ALA A 358 -0.08 -15.66 5.11
N ALA A 359 0.97 -15.92 4.34
CA ALA A 359 1.29 -15.15 3.14
C ALA A 359 0.20 -15.27 2.07
N THR A 360 -0.31 -16.48 1.83
CA THR A 360 -1.42 -16.73 0.90
C THR A 360 -2.70 -16.04 1.38
N ALA A 361 -3.00 -16.13 2.66
CA ALA A 361 -4.17 -15.50 3.27
C ALA A 361 -4.12 -13.97 3.18
N VAL A 362 -2.99 -13.36 3.49
CA VAL A 362 -2.77 -11.91 3.31
C VAL A 362 -2.80 -11.52 1.82
N GLY A 363 -2.30 -12.38 0.94
CA GLY A 363 -2.41 -12.20 -0.52
C GLY A 363 -3.86 -12.06 -0.99
N LEU A 364 -4.77 -12.88 -0.43
CA LEU A 364 -6.20 -12.80 -0.72
C LEU A 364 -6.80 -11.45 -0.31
N THR A 365 -6.40 -10.88 0.84
CA THR A 365 -6.86 -9.52 1.23
C THR A 365 -6.41 -8.46 0.23
N GLY A 366 -5.22 -8.63 -0.32
CA GLY A 366 -4.68 -7.75 -1.37
C GLY A 366 -5.51 -7.79 -2.65
N LEU A 367 -5.99 -8.95 -3.06
CA LEU A 367 -6.84 -9.10 -4.24
C LEU A 367 -8.12 -8.26 -4.12
N PHE A 368 -8.82 -8.34 -2.99
CA PHE A 368 -9.99 -7.50 -2.72
C PHE A 368 -9.61 -6.01 -2.63
N GLY A 369 -8.48 -5.71 -1.98
CA GLY A 369 -7.98 -4.33 -1.86
C GLY A 369 -7.70 -3.69 -3.21
N TYR A 370 -7.03 -4.38 -4.14
CA TYR A 370 -6.76 -3.81 -5.48
C TYR A 370 -7.99 -3.88 -6.40
N GLY A 371 -8.86 -4.87 -6.25
CA GLY A 371 -10.16 -4.90 -6.94
C GLY A 371 -11.05 -3.70 -6.61
N SER A 372 -10.90 -3.12 -5.42
CA SER A 372 -11.62 -1.92 -4.99
C SER A 372 -11.33 -0.69 -5.86
N THR A 373 -10.19 -0.66 -6.58
CA THR A 373 -9.84 0.46 -7.47
C THR A 373 -10.83 0.66 -8.62
N LEU A 374 -11.60 -0.36 -8.97
CA LEU A 374 -12.70 -0.22 -9.92
C LEU A 374 -13.74 0.79 -9.40
N PHE A 375 -14.02 0.78 -8.12
CA PHE A 375 -14.99 1.68 -7.48
C PHE A 375 -14.35 3.00 -7.04
N SER A 376 -13.20 2.96 -6.38
CA SER A 376 -12.52 4.17 -5.91
C SER A 376 -11.87 4.97 -7.05
N GLY A 377 -11.53 4.35 -8.16
CA GLY A 377 -11.00 5.00 -9.36
C GLY A 377 -12.11 5.39 -10.32
N TRP A 378 -12.41 4.50 -11.28
CA TRP A 378 -13.36 4.78 -12.35
C TRP A 378 -14.79 5.02 -11.86
N GLY A 379 -15.27 4.21 -10.92
CA GLY A 379 -16.63 4.35 -10.38
C GLY A 379 -16.86 5.71 -9.74
N LEU A 380 -15.94 6.14 -8.87
CA LEU A 380 -16.04 7.43 -8.18
C LEU A 380 -15.89 8.60 -9.17
N GLY A 381 -14.92 8.53 -10.10
CA GLY A 381 -14.73 9.55 -11.12
C GLY A 381 -15.96 9.74 -12.00
N ARG A 382 -16.58 8.63 -12.43
CA ARG A 382 -17.81 8.65 -13.22
C ARG A 382 -19.00 9.18 -12.44
N LEU A 383 -19.10 8.84 -11.14
CA LEU A 383 -20.16 9.32 -10.27
C LEU A 383 -20.10 10.85 -10.12
N VAL A 384 -18.91 11.39 -9.90
CA VAL A 384 -18.70 12.84 -9.79
C VAL A 384 -19.04 13.56 -11.09
N ASP A 385 -18.62 13.00 -12.25
CA ASP A 385 -18.93 13.57 -13.55
C ASP A 385 -20.46 13.53 -13.84
N TYR A 386 -21.14 12.44 -13.48
CA TYR A 386 -22.58 12.30 -13.68
C TYR A 386 -23.39 13.23 -12.78
N ALA A 387 -23.00 13.36 -11.51
CA ALA A 387 -23.66 14.21 -10.53
C ALA A 387 -23.31 15.70 -10.70
N GLY A 388 -22.21 16.00 -11.36
CA GLY A 388 -21.68 17.37 -11.52
C GLY A 388 -21.11 17.99 -10.24
N ASN A 389 -20.96 17.20 -9.17
CA ASN A 389 -20.43 17.65 -7.88
C ASN A 389 -19.80 16.50 -7.08
N TRP A 390 -19.01 16.84 -6.07
CA TRP A 390 -18.35 15.90 -5.18
C TRP A 390 -19.26 15.36 -4.06
N ASP A 391 -20.45 15.93 -3.84
CA ASP A 391 -21.38 15.49 -2.77
C ASP A 391 -21.79 14.03 -2.96
N ALA A 392 -22.08 13.64 -4.20
CA ALA A 392 -22.39 12.23 -4.52
C ALA A 392 -21.26 11.26 -4.17
N ALA A 393 -20.00 11.72 -4.31
CA ALA A 393 -18.83 10.92 -3.92
C ALA A 393 -18.77 10.74 -2.39
N PHE A 394 -19.03 11.79 -1.61
CA PHE A 394 -19.09 11.68 -0.15
C PHE A 394 -20.23 10.78 0.31
N GLU A 395 -21.42 10.89 -0.29
CA GLU A 395 -22.54 10.00 -0.01
C GLU A 395 -22.18 8.54 -0.27
N ALA A 396 -21.57 8.26 -1.42
CA ALA A 396 -21.11 6.92 -1.76
C ALA A 396 -20.06 6.39 -0.77
N LEU A 397 -19.11 7.23 -0.35
CA LEU A 397 -18.10 6.85 0.64
C LEU A 397 -18.69 6.58 2.02
N LEU A 398 -19.75 7.28 2.43
CA LEU A 398 -20.47 7.01 3.68
C LEU A 398 -21.23 5.68 3.62
N VAL A 399 -21.86 5.39 2.48
CA VAL A 399 -22.49 4.08 2.25
C VAL A 399 -21.44 2.96 2.31
N VAL A 400 -20.29 3.15 1.65
CA VAL A 400 -19.15 2.22 1.70
C VAL A 400 -18.65 2.02 3.14
N ALA A 401 -18.55 3.11 3.93
CA ALA A 401 -18.15 3.03 5.33
C ALA A 401 -19.15 2.20 6.16
N ALA A 402 -20.44 2.47 6.00
CA ALA A 402 -21.51 1.73 6.69
C ALA A 402 -21.51 0.23 6.32
N MET A 403 -21.38 -0.08 5.02
CA MET A 403 -21.26 -1.48 4.55
C MET A 403 -20.01 -2.15 5.12
N GLY A 404 -18.86 -1.43 5.13
CA GLY A 404 -17.62 -1.91 5.69
C GLY A 404 -17.75 -2.22 7.18
N VAL A 405 -18.38 -1.34 7.96
CA VAL A 405 -18.71 -1.58 9.38
C VAL A 405 -19.58 -2.83 9.53
N GLY A 406 -20.64 -2.98 8.73
CA GLY A 406 -21.53 -4.13 8.76
C GLY A 406 -20.80 -5.45 8.47
N VAL A 407 -19.99 -5.49 7.40
CA VAL A 407 -19.23 -6.69 7.03
C VAL A 407 -18.18 -7.03 8.10
N MET A 408 -17.47 -6.03 8.64
CA MET A 408 -16.51 -6.25 9.72
C MET A 408 -17.18 -6.70 11.03
N ALA A 409 -18.38 -6.19 11.32
CA ALA A 409 -19.13 -6.58 12.52
C ALA A 409 -19.56 -8.06 12.47
N LEU A 410 -19.83 -8.60 11.29
CA LEU A 410 -20.08 -10.04 11.11
C LEU A 410 -18.84 -10.87 11.52
N ALA A 411 -17.64 -10.34 11.36
CA ALA A 411 -16.38 -10.99 11.77
C ALA A 411 -15.99 -10.73 13.25
N TRP A 412 -16.82 -10.02 14.03
CA TRP A 412 -16.58 -9.73 15.45
C TRP A 412 -16.25 -10.95 16.31
N PRO A 413 -16.92 -12.13 16.15
CA PRO A 413 -16.62 -13.32 16.93
C PRO A 413 -15.38 -14.07 16.48
N ALA A 414 -14.78 -13.74 15.33
CA ALA A 414 -13.63 -14.44 14.80
C ALA A 414 -12.47 -14.44 15.82
N LYS A 415 -12.03 -15.65 16.20
CA LYS A 415 -10.90 -15.86 17.09
C LYS A 415 -9.66 -16.24 16.30
N ALA A 416 -8.51 -15.81 16.78
CA ALA A 416 -7.21 -16.11 16.18
C ALA A 416 -6.71 -17.50 16.60
N ASP A 417 -7.41 -18.56 16.19
CA ASP A 417 -7.08 -19.95 16.62
C ASP A 417 -5.96 -20.60 15.78
N GLY A 418 -5.40 -19.90 14.80
CA GLY A 418 -4.40 -20.45 13.87
C GLY A 418 -3.03 -20.78 14.47
N TYR A 419 -2.75 -20.27 15.69
CA TYR A 419 -1.46 -20.46 16.38
C TYR A 419 -1.56 -21.39 17.61
N ASP A 420 -2.75 -21.69 18.08
CA ASP A 420 -2.94 -22.67 19.14
C ASP A 420 -2.82 -24.06 18.52
N GLY A 421 -1.64 -24.67 18.68
CA GLY A 421 -1.27 -25.97 18.13
C GLY A 421 -2.07 -27.16 18.70
N LYS A 422 -3.39 -27.09 18.58
CA LYS A 422 -4.34 -28.18 18.82
C LYS A 422 -5.19 -28.30 17.57
N GLY A 423 -4.69 -29.09 16.64
CA GLY A 423 -5.39 -29.48 15.41
C GLY A 423 -4.53 -30.41 14.60
#